data_50482c30321f052bd78bbe620556e90d
#
_entry.id   50482c30321f052bd78bbe620556e90d
#
_cell.length_a   1.000
_cell.length_b   1.000
_cell.length_c   1.000
_cell.angle_alpha   90.00
_cell.angle_beta   90.00
_cell.angle_gamma   90.00
#
_symmetry.space_group_name_H-M   'P 1'
#
loop_
_entity.id
_entity.type
_entity.pdbx_description
1 polymer ?
#
loop_
_entity_poly.entity_id
_entity_poly.type
_entity_poly.pdbx_seq_one_letter_code
_entity_poly.pdbx_strand_id
1 'polypeptide(L)'
;MNLKHYTKFKLYALYFLSFTNRGFINFVLKNSKISKSQVYQDLFVIFYSKLKRKGKFIEIGGGNGIDLSNSYLLESKFGWKGIICEPDKRSNSKILNNRKAKLDKRGLSNECRKQVFFYESKDP
;
A
#
# COMPACT_ATOMS: atom_id res chain seq x y z
N MET A 1 -11.02 10.34 -6.56
CA MET A 1 -10.50 11.14 -5.41
C MET A 1 -9.72 12.32 -5.95
N ASN A 2 -10.12 13.56 -5.62
CA ASN A 2 -9.55 14.79 -6.21
C ASN A 2 -8.10 14.99 -5.70
N LEU A 3 -7.17 15.35 -6.59
CA LEU A 3 -5.73 15.57 -6.31
C LEU A 3 -5.49 16.54 -5.13
N LYS A 4 -6.33 17.57 -5.00
CA LYS A 4 -6.29 18.52 -3.89
C LYS A 4 -6.59 17.89 -2.52
N HIS A 5 -7.52 16.94 -2.46
CA HIS A 5 -7.84 16.21 -1.22
C HIS A 5 -6.69 15.27 -0.82
N TYR A 6 -6.05 14.62 -1.78
CA TYR A 6 -4.92 13.73 -1.55
C TYR A 6 -3.70 14.47 -0.97
N THR A 7 -3.38 15.66 -1.53
CA THR A 7 -2.28 16.49 -1.02
C THR A 7 -2.58 17.00 0.39
N LYS A 8 -3.82 17.42 0.65
CA LYS A 8 -4.24 17.89 1.97
C LYS A 8 -4.16 16.80 3.03
N PHE A 9 -4.54 15.58 2.67
CA PHE A 9 -4.47 14.41 3.56
C PHE A 9 -3.02 14.06 3.92
N LYS A 10 -2.09 14.11 2.96
CA LYS A 10 -0.64 13.92 3.24
C LYS A 10 -0.07 14.99 4.17
N LEU A 11 -0.48 16.24 4.04
CA LEU A 11 -0.08 17.32 4.93
C LEU A 11 -0.56 17.10 6.37
N TYR A 12 -1.81 16.68 6.55
CA TYR A 12 -2.31 16.33 7.89
C TYR A 12 -1.57 15.14 8.50
N ALA A 13 -1.25 14.13 7.71
CA ALA A 13 -0.45 13.00 8.17
C ALA A 13 0.95 13.45 8.63
N LEU A 14 1.62 14.31 7.86
CA LEU A 14 2.92 14.89 8.25
C LEU A 14 2.82 15.74 9.52
N TYR A 15 1.79 16.56 9.66
CA TYR A 15 1.54 17.33 10.86
C TYR A 15 1.37 16.44 12.08
N PHE A 16 0.51 15.42 11.98
CA PHE A 16 0.29 14.47 13.07
C PHE A 16 1.58 13.72 13.45
N LEU A 17 2.35 13.27 12.44
CA LEU A 17 3.61 12.56 12.64
C LEU A 17 4.71 13.46 13.23
N SER A 18 4.63 14.80 13.08
CA SER A 18 5.62 15.74 13.62
C SER A 18 5.71 15.71 15.14
N PHE A 19 4.68 15.25 15.82
CA PHE A 19 4.69 15.08 17.28
C PHE A 19 5.38 13.79 17.73
N THR A 20 5.71 12.86 16.83
CA THR A 20 6.14 11.51 17.22
C THR A 20 7.64 11.26 17.11
N ASN A 21 8.26 11.61 15.97
CA ASN A 21 9.68 11.32 15.76
C ASN A 21 10.30 12.22 14.67
N ARG A 22 11.17 13.16 15.08
CA ARG A 22 11.87 14.07 14.14
C ARG A 22 12.69 13.32 13.08
N GLY A 23 13.31 12.20 13.43
CA GLY A 23 14.08 11.37 12.49
C GLY A 23 13.17 10.77 11.40
N PHE A 24 11.99 10.29 11.79
CA PHE A 24 11.01 9.77 10.84
C PHE A 24 10.46 10.86 9.91
N ILE A 25 10.15 12.03 10.44
CA ILE A 25 9.69 13.17 9.61
C ILE A 25 10.73 13.55 8.56
N ASN A 26 11.99 13.71 8.97
CA ASN A 26 13.08 14.03 8.04
C ASN A 26 13.23 12.94 6.97
N PHE A 27 13.07 11.67 7.35
CA PHE A 27 13.10 10.55 6.42
C PHE A 27 11.94 10.63 5.41
N VAL A 28 10.71 10.91 5.88
CA VAL A 28 9.54 11.08 5.01
C VAL A 28 9.73 12.24 4.06
N LEU A 29 10.16 13.41 4.53
CA LEU A 29 10.38 14.57 3.68
C LEU A 29 11.38 14.30 2.55
N LYS A 30 12.48 13.59 2.85
CA LYS A 30 13.49 13.21 1.86
C LYS A 30 12.98 12.17 0.85
N ASN A 31 12.04 11.31 1.23
CA ASN A 31 11.61 10.16 0.44
C ASN A 31 10.15 10.26 -0.05
N SER A 32 9.44 11.32 0.23
CA SER A 32 8.01 11.49 -0.08
C SER A 32 7.67 11.28 -1.56
N LYS A 33 8.57 11.65 -2.48
CA LYS A 33 8.38 11.52 -3.94
C LYS A 33 8.33 10.07 -4.43
N ILE A 34 8.99 9.15 -3.72
CA ILE A 34 9.03 7.73 -4.12
C ILE A 34 7.94 6.89 -3.47
N SER A 35 7.29 7.40 -2.42
CA SER A 35 6.17 6.73 -1.77
C SER A 35 4.96 6.64 -2.69
N LYS A 36 4.36 5.47 -2.73
CA LYS A 36 3.10 5.20 -3.43
C LYS A 36 1.91 5.08 -2.48
N SER A 37 2.16 4.90 -1.19
CA SER A 37 1.10 4.77 -0.20
C SER A 37 0.36 6.09 0.07
N GLN A 38 -0.84 5.97 0.62
CA GLN A 38 -1.74 7.09 0.83
C GLN A 38 -1.21 8.10 1.86
N VAL A 39 -0.65 7.60 2.96
CA VAL A 39 -0.14 8.40 4.09
C VAL A 39 1.26 7.96 4.54
N TYR A 40 2.11 7.59 3.59
CA TYR A 40 3.50 7.19 3.83
C TYR A 40 3.66 5.91 4.68
N GLN A 41 2.69 4.98 4.65
CA GLN A 41 2.78 3.72 5.38
C GLN A 41 3.98 2.88 4.91
N ASP A 42 4.28 2.90 3.61
CA ASP A 42 5.46 2.27 3.03
C ASP A 42 6.76 2.83 3.62
N LEU A 43 6.87 4.16 3.75
CA LEU A 43 8.03 4.80 4.37
C LEU A 43 8.11 4.53 5.87
N PHE A 44 6.96 4.43 6.56
CA PHE A 44 6.91 4.02 7.95
C PHE A 44 7.53 2.64 8.14
N VAL A 45 7.10 1.67 7.36
CA VAL A 45 7.65 0.30 7.43
C VAL A 45 9.14 0.29 7.13
N ILE A 46 9.59 1.02 6.10
CA ILE A 46 11.02 1.10 5.73
C ILE A 46 11.86 1.69 6.86
N PHE A 47 11.41 2.80 7.45
CA PHE A 47 12.14 3.49 8.52
C PHE A 47 12.25 2.62 9.78
N TYR A 48 11.13 2.11 10.27
CA TYR A 48 11.12 1.33 11.52
C TYR A 48 11.68 -0.08 11.37
N SER A 49 11.71 -0.62 10.16
CA SER A 49 12.47 -1.85 9.87
C SER A 49 13.97 -1.60 9.65
N LYS A 50 14.48 -0.38 9.91
CA LYS A 50 15.88 0.00 9.72
C LYS A 50 16.37 -0.28 8.29
N LEU A 51 15.57 0.10 7.29
CA LEU A 51 15.86 -0.10 5.87
C LEU A 51 16.03 -1.58 5.47
N LYS A 52 15.37 -2.49 6.19
CA LYS A 52 15.48 -3.93 5.95
C LYS A 52 15.18 -4.27 4.49
N ARG A 53 16.03 -5.08 3.90
CA ARG A 53 15.84 -5.65 2.56
C ARG A 53 15.35 -7.09 2.64
N LYS A 54 14.71 -7.56 1.57
CA LYS A 54 14.24 -8.95 1.43
C LYS A 54 13.31 -9.41 2.55
N GLY A 55 12.44 -8.50 3.03
CA GLY A 55 11.39 -8.82 3.98
C GLY A 55 10.21 -9.57 3.33
N LYS A 56 9.16 -9.80 4.12
CA LYS A 56 7.90 -10.38 3.66
C LYS A 56 6.75 -9.42 3.99
N PHE A 57 5.71 -9.41 3.15
CA PHE A 57 4.51 -8.60 3.39
C PHE A 57 3.24 -9.35 2.99
N ILE A 58 2.12 -8.91 3.54
CA ILE A 58 0.77 -9.20 3.06
C ILE A 58 0.09 -7.85 2.88
N GLU A 59 -0.46 -7.60 1.69
CA GLU A 59 -1.27 -6.42 1.39
C GLU A 59 -2.71 -6.83 1.14
N ILE A 60 -3.64 -6.14 1.76
CA ILE A 60 -5.08 -6.38 1.63
C ILE A 60 -5.68 -5.21 0.87
N GLY A 61 -6.33 -5.49 -0.27
CA GLY A 61 -6.80 -4.45 -1.18
C GLY A 61 -5.66 -3.87 -2.01
N GLY A 62 -5.32 -4.53 -3.12
CA GLY A 62 -4.18 -4.17 -3.96
C GLY A 62 -4.46 -3.15 -5.04
N GLY A 63 -5.72 -2.91 -5.40
CA GLY A 63 -6.12 -2.01 -6.48
C GLY A 63 -5.40 -2.33 -7.79
N ASN A 64 -4.73 -1.35 -8.40
CA ASN A 64 -3.93 -1.59 -9.60
C ASN A 64 -2.50 -2.12 -9.30
N GLY A 65 -2.17 -2.31 -8.03
CA GLY A 65 -0.87 -2.80 -7.56
C GLY A 65 0.21 -1.72 -7.41
N ILE A 66 -0.03 -0.49 -7.80
CA ILE A 66 0.93 0.63 -7.71
C ILE A 66 0.37 1.79 -6.90
N ASP A 67 -0.74 2.37 -7.37
CA ASP A 67 -1.30 3.57 -6.76
C ASP A 67 -1.93 3.24 -5.42
N LEU A 68 -1.59 4.04 -4.42
CA LEU A 68 -1.99 3.88 -3.02
C LEU A 68 -1.49 2.58 -2.35
N SER A 69 -0.64 1.78 -3.03
CA SER A 69 -0.10 0.54 -2.49
C SER A 69 0.88 0.81 -1.34
N ASN A 70 0.68 0.09 -0.25
CA ASN A 70 1.55 0.12 0.93
C ASN A 70 2.80 -0.75 0.77
N SER A 71 2.83 -1.65 -0.20
CA SER A 71 3.91 -2.61 -0.39
C SER A 71 4.67 -2.47 -1.72
N TYR A 72 4.21 -1.61 -2.65
CA TYR A 72 4.89 -1.41 -3.92
C TYR A 72 6.36 -1.01 -3.76
N LEU A 73 6.63 -0.01 -2.91
CA LEU A 73 7.99 0.46 -2.65
C LEU A 73 8.85 -0.61 -1.97
N LEU A 74 8.26 -1.35 -1.04
CA LEU A 74 8.92 -2.47 -0.35
C LEU A 74 9.39 -3.54 -1.35
N GLU A 75 8.53 -3.92 -2.29
CA GLU A 75 8.85 -4.89 -3.33
C GLU A 75 9.87 -4.32 -4.32
N SER A 76 9.56 -3.16 -4.94
CA SER A 76 10.29 -2.64 -6.08
C SER A 76 11.71 -2.15 -5.74
N LYS A 77 11.91 -1.54 -4.57
CA LYS A 77 13.19 -0.96 -4.15
C LYS A 77 13.93 -1.76 -3.08
N PHE A 78 13.19 -2.45 -2.21
CA PHE A 78 13.79 -3.17 -1.08
C PHE A 78 13.79 -4.69 -1.29
N GLY A 79 13.20 -5.19 -2.37
CA GLY A 79 13.22 -6.62 -2.72
C GLY A 79 12.41 -7.50 -1.77
N TRP A 80 11.40 -6.92 -1.11
CA TRP A 80 10.48 -7.71 -0.29
C TRP A 80 9.62 -8.59 -1.19
N LYS A 81 9.17 -9.72 -0.65
CA LYS A 81 8.27 -10.66 -1.32
C LYS A 81 6.99 -10.79 -0.51
N GLY A 82 5.87 -11.00 -1.18
CA GLY A 82 4.62 -11.09 -0.43
C GLY A 82 3.44 -11.60 -1.22
N ILE A 83 2.27 -11.41 -0.60
CA ILE A 83 0.97 -11.76 -1.14
C ILE A 83 0.13 -10.50 -1.17
N ILE A 84 -0.61 -10.32 -2.26
CA ILE A 84 -1.62 -9.26 -2.38
C ILE A 84 -2.97 -9.94 -2.47
N CYS A 85 -3.87 -9.63 -1.52
CA CYS A 85 -5.25 -10.10 -1.53
C CYS A 85 -6.13 -9.06 -2.22
N GLU A 86 -6.71 -9.40 -3.39
CA GLU A 86 -7.56 -8.49 -4.15
C GLU A 86 -8.69 -9.26 -4.83
N PRO A 87 -9.95 -9.14 -4.35
CA PRO A 87 -11.08 -9.84 -4.92
C PRO A 87 -11.62 -9.23 -6.22
N ASP A 88 -11.35 -7.95 -6.50
CA ASP A 88 -11.82 -7.28 -7.72
C ASP A 88 -11.11 -7.84 -8.96
N LYS A 89 -11.90 -8.51 -9.82
CA LYS A 89 -11.38 -9.10 -11.05
C LYS A 89 -10.77 -8.09 -12.02
N ARG A 90 -11.25 -6.84 -12.02
CA ARG A 90 -10.74 -5.76 -12.89
C ARG A 90 -9.32 -5.34 -12.50
N SER A 91 -8.98 -5.50 -11.24
CA SER A 91 -7.66 -5.19 -10.69
C SER A 91 -6.64 -6.31 -10.90
N ASN A 92 -7.09 -7.54 -11.05
CA ASN A 92 -6.22 -8.72 -11.09
C ASN A 92 -5.17 -8.66 -12.21
N SER A 93 -5.56 -8.32 -13.44
CA SER A 93 -4.64 -8.21 -14.57
C SER A 93 -3.60 -7.10 -14.35
N LYS A 94 -4.02 -5.99 -13.77
CA LYS A 94 -3.13 -4.86 -13.46
C LYS A 94 -2.09 -5.26 -12.41
N ILE A 95 -2.53 -5.95 -11.34
CA ILE A 95 -1.61 -6.46 -10.30
C ILE A 95 -0.61 -7.43 -10.91
N LEU A 96 -1.06 -8.42 -11.69
CA LEU A 96 -0.18 -9.40 -12.32
C LEU A 96 0.87 -8.76 -13.25
N ASN A 97 0.52 -7.68 -13.94
CA ASN A 97 1.45 -6.94 -14.81
C ASN A 97 2.42 -6.06 -14.02
N ASN A 98 1.99 -5.51 -12.88
CA ASN A 98 2.73 -4.49 -12.13
C ASN A 98 3.57 -5.06 -10.99
N ARG A 99 3.27 -6.28 -10.52
CA ARG A 99 3.81 -6.83 -9.28
C ARG A 99 4.38 -8.24 -9.48
N LYS A 100 5.41 -8.54 -8.71
CA LYS A 100 5.97 -9.90 -8.59
C LYS A 100 5.39 -10.67 -7.40
N ALA A 101 4.69 -9.99 -6.51
CA ALA A 101 3.99 -10.59 -5.38
C ALA A 101 2.93 -11.57 -5.86
N LYS A 102 2.67 -12.62 -5.07
CA LYS A 102 1.61 -13.57 -5.36
C LYS A 102 0.25 -12.90 -5.19
N LEU A 103 -0.60 -13.00 -6.20
CA LEU A 103 -1.99 -12.55 -6.12
C LEU A 103 -2.86 -13.64 -5.48
N ASP A 104 -3.59 -13.29 -4.43
CA ASP A 104 -4.70 -14.05 -3.88
C ASP A 104 -6.01 -13.32 -4.21
N LYS A 105 -6.88 -13.99 -4.97
CA LYS A 105 -8.14 -13.39 -5.45
C LYS A 105 -9.28 -13.46 -4.43
N ARG A 106 -8.99 -13.92 -3.22
CA ARG A 106 -9.98 -14.02 -2.15
C ARG A 106 -10.05 -12.72 -1.36
N GLY A 107 -11.25 -12.37 -0.91
CA GLY A 107 -11.45 -11.34 0.10
C GLY A 107 -11.03 -11.84 1.49
N LEU A 108 -10.71 -10.91 2.38
CA LEU A 108 -10.44 -11.22 3.78
C LEU A 108 -11.73 -11.13 4.59
N SER A 109 -11.92 -12.08 5.52
CA SER A 109 -13.05 -12.11 6.43
C SER A 109 -12.57 -12.56 7.81
N ASN A 110 -13.33 -12.22 8.86
CA ASN A 110 -13.14 -12.74 10.22
C ASN A 110 -13.62 -14.19 10.37
N GLU A 111 -14.30 -14.73 9.36
CA GLU A 111 -14.80 -16.10 9.33
C GLU A 111 -14.12 -16.91 8.22
N CYS A 112 -13.60 -18.09 8.56
CA CYS A 112 -13.04 -19.01 7.57
C CYS A 112 -14.13 -19.60 6.67
N ARG A 113 -13.84 -19.70 5.37
CA ARG A 113 -14.71 -20.33 4.35
C ARG A 113 -16.07 -19.63 4.16
N LYS A 114 -16.23 -18.41 4.61
CA LYS A 114 -17.42 -17.61 4.33
C LYS A 114 -17.44 -17.25 2.85
N GLN A 115 -18.56 -17.53 2.19
CA GLN A 115 -18.83 -16.98 0.86
C GLN A 115 -19.53 -15.65 1.01
N VAL A 116 -19.02 -14.63 0.33
CA VAL A 116 -19.61 -13.29 0.28
C VAL A 116 -19.81 -12.89 -1.17
N PHE A 117 -20.87 -12.15 -1.43
CA PHE A 117 -21.08 -11.56 -2.74
C PHE A 117 -20.25 -10.29 -2.85
N PHE A 118 -19.45 -10.19 -3.91
CA PHE A 118 -18.71 -9.01 -4.26
C PHE A 118 -19.41 -8.31 -5.42
N TYR A 119 -19.99 -7.15 -5.14
CA TYR A 119 -20.65 -6.34 -6.15
C TYR A 119 -19.68 -5.35 -6.76
N GLU A 120 -19.41 -5.50 -8.05
CA GLU A 120 -18.65 -4.52 -8.81
C GLU A 120 -19.58 -3.36 -9.18
N SER A 121 -19.33 -2.16 -8.61
CA SER A 121 -20.00 -0.94 -9.04
C SER A 121 -19.67 -0.68 -10.52
N LYS A 122 -20.70 -0.29 -11.31
CA LYS A 122 -20.50 0.14 -12.70
C LYS A 122 -20.10 1.61 -12.80
N ASP A 123 -20.09 2.33 -11.70
CA ASP A 123 -19.67 3.73 -11.68
C ASP A 123 -18.15 3.84 -11.83
N PRO A 124 -17.70 4.75 -12.69
CA PRO A 124 -16.28 4.95 -12.99
C PRO A 124 -15.48 5.53 -11.85
#